data_8f6b985bc7ddb8967b2bf2aad34ba899
#
_entry.id   8f6b985bc7ddb8967b2bf2aad34ba899
#
_cell.length_a   1.000
_cell.length_b   1.000
_cell.length_c   1.000
_cell.angle_alpha   90.00
_cell.angle_beta   90.00
_cell.angle_gamma   90.00
#
_symmetry.space_group_name_H-M   'P 1'
#
loop_
_entity.id
_entity.type
_entity.pdbx_description
1 polymer ?
#
loop_
_entity_poly.entity_id
_entity_poly.type
_entity_poly.pdbx_seq_one_letter_code
_entity_poly.pdbx_strand_id
1 'polypeptide(L)'
;MTAFAKGAGRLPAKLAVTRTGLHQVAEHILTSALYAETGEIALMPSPGGFRTPPFGTDGRFLAVDGTELVVGGAGGLRRTALTTLGAAAGFAGITPGAPAEVYQPVTPLDLDEPLMIDPAAARVLAGWYQLGAQALRGFAAEIPADQPSAAVLWPEHFDLGITAGTINYGASPGDSYLPDPYVYVGPHDGPPPGDPAFWNTPFGAARTIHQIGAAADAAAFFRDGRARVLTDQASSGRR
;
A
#
# COMPACT_ATOMS: atom_id res chain seq x y z
N MET A 1 -11.66 -14.56 3.78
CA MET A 1 -10.58 -14.82 2.81
C MET A 1 -11.04 -14.22 1.48
N THR A 2 -10.46 -13.10 1.06
CA THR A 2 -10.74 -12.50 -0.25
C THR A 2 -9.80 -13.16 -1.25
N ALA A 3 -10.32 -14.06 -2.08
CA ALA A 3 -9.57 -14.60 -3.22
C ALA A 3 -9.98 -13.83 -4.48
N PHE A 4 -9.02 -13.36 -5.24
CA PHE A 4 -9.24 -12.89 -6.59
C PHE A 4 -9.16 -14.09 -7.54
N ALA A 5 -10.14 -14.25 -8.43
CA ALA A 5 -10.07 -15.33 -9.40
C ALA A 5 -8.94 -15.05 -10.41
N LYS A 6 -7.95 -15.93 -10.53
CA LYS A 6 -6.90 -15.84 -11.56
C LYS A 6 -7.53 -15.75 -12.94
N GLY A 7 -7.16 -14.72 -13.69
CA GLY A 7 -7.62 -14.50 -15.06
C GLY A 7 -9.09 -14.09 -15.20
N ALA A 8 -9.79 -13.88 -14.11
CA ALA A 8 -11.21 -13.58 -14.16
C ALA A 8 -11.51 -12.13 -13.74
N GLY A 9 -12.25 -11.46 -14.60
CA GLY A 9 -12.97 -10.27 -14.27
C GLY A 9 -12.29 -8.97 -14.70
N ARG A 10 -13.05 -8.18 -15.45
CA ARG A 10 -12.69 -6.80 -15.75
C ARG A 10 -12.66 -6.02 -14.44
N LEU A 11 -11.56 -5.35 -14.14
CA LEU A 11 -11.47 -4.43 -13.01
C LEU A 11 -12.50 -3.31 -13.16
N PRO A 12 -12.98 -2.72 -12.06
CA PRO A 12 -13.91 -1.60 -12.12
C PRO A 12 -13.34 -0.47 -12.99
N ALA A 13 -14.15 0.08 -13.89
CA ALA A 13 -13.73 1.14 -14.81
C ALA A 13 -13.21 2.39 -14.09
N LYS A 14 -13.65 2.60 -12.84
CA LYS A 14 -13.24 3.73 -12.00
C LYS A 14 -12.09 3.41 -11.05
N LEU A 15 -11.34 2.31 -11.27
CA LEU A 15 -10.29 1.90 -10.34
C LEU A 15 -9.20 2.98 -10.21
N ALA A 16 -8.70 3.48 -11.32
CA ALA A 16 -7.60 4.47 -11.31
C ALA A 16 -8.00 5.78 -10.62
N VAL A 17 -9.18 6.33 -10.93
CA VAL A 17 -9.64 7.58 -10.32
C VAL A 17 -9.97 7.39 -8.83
N THR A 18 -10.51 6.24 -8.44
CA THR A 18 -10.73 5.89 -7.03
C THR A 18 -9.41 5.75 -6.27
N ARG A 19 -8.41 5.10 -6.88
CA ARG A 19 -7.06 5.02 -6.32
C ARG A 19 -6.50 6.41 -6.05
N THR A 20 -6.58 7.33 -7.01
CA THR A 20 -6.12 8.72 -6.84
C THR A 20 -6.83 9.41 -5.68
N GLY A 21 -8.16 9.34 -5.60
CA GLY A 21 -8.91 9.95 -4.51
C GLY A 21 -8.57 9.35 -3.13
N LEU A 22 -8.38 8.04 -3.05
CA LEU A 22 -7.95 7.38 -1.80
C LEU A 22 -6.50 7.70 -1.44
N HIS A 23 -5.61 7.87 -2.43
CA HIS A 23 -4.24 8.32 -2.22
C HIS A 23 -4.20 9.75 -1.67
N GLN A 24 -5.01 10.67 -2.20
CA GLN A 24 -5.17 12.02 -1.63
C GLN A 24 -5.58 11.99 -0.16
N VAL A 25 -6.52 11.10 0.21
CA VAL A 25 -6.94 10.93 1.61
C VAL A 25 -5.79 10.35 2.46
N ALA A 26 -5.02 9.41 1.94
CA ALA A 26 -3.86 8.85 2.63
C ALA A 26 -2.82 9.94 2.93
N GLU A 27 -2.38 10.69 1.90
CA GLU A 27 -1.35 11.73 2.03
C GLU A 27 -1.82 12.92 2.88
N HIS A 28 -2.97 13.50 2.53
CA HIS A 28 -3.36 14.81 3.03
C HIS A 28 -4.26 14.78 4.27
N ILE A 29 -4.85 13.64 4.61
CA ILE A 29 -5.72 13.51 5.79
C ILE A 29 -5.11 12.58 6.84
N LEU A 30 -4.89 11.29 6.49
CA LEU A 30 -4.44 10.32 7.47
C LEU A 30 -3.00 10.59 7.92
N THR A 31 -2.09 10.75 6.95
CA THR A 31 -0.68 11.00 7.22
C THR A 31 -0.48 12.35 7.90
N SER A 32 -1.20 13.39 7.47
CA SER A 32 -1.17 14.71 8.12
C SER A 32 -1.53 14.61 9.61
N ALA A 33 -2.63 13.90 9.93
CA ALA A 33 -3.06 13.71 11.31
C ALA A 33 -2.04 12.94 12.16
N LEU A 34 -1.47 11.86 11.60
CA LEU A 34 -0.48 11.03 12.28
C LEU A 34 0.82 11.80 12.51
N TYR A 35 1.34 12.44 11.46
CA TYR A 35 2.60 13.15 11.50
C TYR A 35 2.60 14.31 12.49
N ALA A 36 1.53 15.09 12.53
CA ALA A 36 1.38 16.22 13.44
C ALA A 36 1.52 15.82 14.93
N GLU A 37 1.16 14.61 15.28
CA GLU A 37 1.18 14.10 16.67
C GLU A 37 2.43 13.25 16.98
N THR A 38 3.00 12.58 15.98
CA THR A 38 4.01 11.53 16.23
C THR A 38 5.31 11.71 15.45
N GLY A 39 5.31 12.50 14.38
CA GLY A 39 6.42 12.57 13.42
C GLY A 39 6.51 11.35 12.49
N GLU A 40 5.55 10.41 12.56
CA GLU A 40 5.51 9.20 11.74
C GLU A 40 4.54 9.35 10.57
N ILE A 41 4.84 8.69 9.44
CA ILE A 41 4.01 8.72 8.24
C ILE A 41 3.40 7.37 7.89
N ALA A 42 3.91 6.28 8.45
CA ALA A 42 3.57 4.92 8.08
C ALA A 42 2.12 4.56 8.44
N LEU A 43 1.33 4.23 7.43
CA LEU A 43 -0.04 3.74 7.56
C LEU A 43 -0.07 2.21 7.62
N MET A 44 -1.24 1.63 7.81
CA MET A 44 -1.43 0.19 7.85
C MET A 44 -2.73 -0.23 7.17
N PRO A 45 -2.79 -1.43 6.56
CA PRO A 45 -4.04 -1.98 6.05
C PRO A 45 -5.05 -2.21 7.17
N SER A 46 -6.33 -1.99 6.85
CA SER A 46 -7.45 -2.30 7.74
C SER A 46 -8.61 -2.92 6.94
N PRO A 47 -9.55 -3.60 7.60
CA PRO A 47 -10.78 -3.99 6.93
C PRO A 47 -11.43 -2.78 6.26
N GLY A 48 -11.82 -2.93 4.98
CA GLY A 48 -12.41 -1.86 4.19
C GLY A 48 -11.43 -0.86 3.57
N GLY A 49 -10.12 -0.91 3.91
CA GLY A 49 -9.13 0.01 3.34
C GLY A 49 -7.81 0.04 4.11
N PHE A 50 -7.52 1.20 4.69
CA PHE A 50 -6.28 1.47 5.41
C PHE A 50 -6.52 2.49 6.54
N ARG A 51 -5.56 2.59 7.48
CA ARG A 51 -5.68 3.47 8.63
C ARG A 51 -4.32 3.93 9.15
N THR A 52 -4.34 4.91 10.03
CA THR A 52 -3.20 5.22 10.90
C THR A 52 -3.02 4.13 11.96
N PRO A 53 -1.81 3.91 12.51
CA PRO A 53 -1.66 3.36 13.86
C PRO A 53 -2.48 4.22 14.85
N PRO A 54 -2.81 3.69 16.04
CA PRO A 54 -3.34 4.53 17.11
C PRO A 54 -2.29 5.57 17.56
N PHE A 55 -2.72 6.81 17.77
CA PHE A 55 -1.85 7.89 18.22
C PHE A 55 -2.53 8.76 19.28
N GLY A 56 -1.78 9.69 19.89
CA GLY A 56 -2.28 10.49 20.99
C GLY A 56 -2.54 9.69 22.28
N THR A 57 -2.89 10.36 23.36
CA THR A 57 -3.12 9.75 24.68
C THR A 57 -4.43 8.97 24.76
N ASP A 58 -5.37 9.26 23.87
CA ASP A 58 -6.70 8.64 23.78
C ASP A 58 -6.76 7.47 22.80
N GLY A 59 -5.63 7.11 22.19
CA GLY A 59 -5.57 6.03 21.19
C GLY A 59 -6.35 6.34 19.92
N ARG A 60 -6.42 7.61 19.55
CA ARG A 60 -7.10 8.08 18.34
C ARG A 60 -6.52 7.41 17.10
N PHE A 61 -7.38 7.14 16.13
CA PHE A 61 -6.96 6.70 14.78
C PHE A 61 -7.92 7.26 13.72
N LEU A 62 -7.41 7.41 12.52
CA LEU A 62 -8.18 7.71 11.33
C LEU A 62 -8.12 6.52 10.39
N ALA A 63 -9.24 6.17 9.76
CA ALA A 63 -9.30 5.06 8.80
C ALA A 63 -10.19 5.40 7.60
N VAL A 64 -9.84 4.83 6.46
CA VAL A 64 -10.72 4.71 5.31
C VAL A 64 -11.41 3.35 5.40
N ASP A 65 -12.73 3.34 5.30
CA ASP A 65 -13.56 2.14 5.22
C ASP A 65 -14.49 2.28 4.00
N GLY A 66 -14.06 1.71 2.88
CA GLY A 66 -14.73 1.86 1.60
C GLY A 66 -14.76 3.30 1.10
N THR A 67 -15.89 3.96 1.21
CA THR A 67 -16.10 5.36 0.79
C THR A 67 -16.28 6.31 1.97
N GLU A 68 -15.93 5.85 3.18
CA GLU A 68 -16.10 6.62 4.41
C GLU A 68 -14.75 6.91 5.10
N LEU A 69 -14.66 8.07 5.73
CA LEU A 69 -13.66 8.36 6.75
C LEU A 69 -14.22 7.97 8.12
N VAL A 70 -13.43 7.22 8.86
CA VAL A 70 -13.72 6.81 10.23
C VAL A 70 -12.72 7.48 11.15
N VAL A 71 -13.20 8.10 12.22
CA VAL A 71 -12.39 8.60 13.33
C VAL A 71 -12.76 7.81 14.57
N GLY A 72 -11.78 7.12 15.15
CA GLY A 72 -11.94 6.31 16.36
C GLY A 72 -10.99 6.73 17.46
N GLY A 73 -11.28 6.29 18.68
CA GLY A 73 -10.52 6.57 19.92
C GLY A 73 -11.37 6.30 21.15
N ALA A 74 -10.95 6.81 22.30
CA ALA A 74 -11.68 6.65 23.57
C ALA A 74 -13.12 7.18 23.52
N GLY A 75 -13.42 8.16 22.64
CA GLY A 75 -14.77 8.72 22.42
C GLY A 75 -15.68 7.88 21.53
N GLY A 76 -15.27 6.67 21.11
CA GLY A 76 -16.01 5.79 20.20
C GLY A 76 -15.68 6.05 18.74
N LEU A 77 -16.56 5.58 17.84
CA LEU A 77 -16.39 5.68 16.39
C LEU A 77 -17.36 6.72 15.80
N ARG A 78 -16.82 7.59 14.96
CA ARG A 78 -17.59 8.51 14.11
C ARG A 78 -17.27 8.24 12.66
N ARG A 79 -18.24 8.41 11.74
CA ARG A 79 -18.11 8.14 10.31
C ARG A 79 -18.67 9.30 9.49
N THR A 80 -18.06 9.55 8.34
CA THR A 80 -18.60 10.47 7.33
C THR A 80 -18.21 9.99 5.94
N ALA A 81 -19.02 10.34 4.94
CA ALA A 81 -18.69 10.07 3.55
C ALA A 81 -17.46 10.90 3.11
N LEU A 82 -16.58 10.30 2.33
CA LEU A 82 -15.45 10.96 1.67
C LEU A 82 -15.97 11.72 0.44
N THR A 83 -16.20 13.01 0.58
CA THR A 83 -16.72 13.88 -0.49
C THR A 83 -15.65 14.81 -1.04
N THR A 84 -14.94 15.53 -0.17
CA THR A 84 -13.80 16.40 -0.48
C THR A 84 -12.75 16.30 0.62
N LEU A 85 -11.50 16.72 0.36
CA LEU A 85 -10.47 16.77 1.39
C LEU A 85 -10.82 17.78 2.50
N GLY A 86 -11.43 18.91 2.13
CA GLY A 86 -11.87 19.92 3.12
C GLY A 86 -12.93 19.38 4.08
N ALA A 87 -13.93 18.67 3.57
CA ALA A 87 -14.94 18.04 4.41
C ALA A 87 -14.34 16.95 5.33
N ALA A 88 -13.42 16.13 4.81
CA ALA A 88 -12.73 15.12 5.57
C ALA A 88 -11.86 15.73 6.69
N ALA A 89 -11.10 16.78 6.40
CA ALA A 89 -10.28 17.49 7.36
C ALA A 89 -11.12 18.14 8.46
N GLY A 90 -12.21 18.84 8.10
CA GLY A 90 -13.14 19.44 9.05
C GLY A 90 -13.79 18.41 9.98
N PHE A 91 -14.21 17.25 9.43
CA PHE A 91 -14.76 16.17 10.25
C PHE A 91 -13.71 15.55 11.20
N ALA A 92 -12.49 15.36 10.71
CA ALA A 92 -11.40 14.84 11.54
C ALA A 92 -10.84 15.87 12.51
N GLY A 93 -11.08 17.19 12.32
CA GLY A 93 -10.52 18.25 13.13
C GLY A 93 -9.00 18.36 12.98
N ILE A 94 -8.50 18.31 11.75
CA ILE A 94 -7.08 18.37 11.42
C ILE A 94 -6.81 19.46 10.38
N THR A 95 -5.54 19.89 10.27
CA THR A 95 -5.07 20.67 9.13
C THR A 95 -4.66 19.72 8.02
N PRO A 96 -5.27 19.78 6.82
CA PRO A 96 -4.90 18.89 5.71
C PRO A 96 -3.57 19.32 5.08
N GLY A 97 -2.82 18.35 4.58
CA GLY A 97 -1.56 18.56 3.88
C GLY A 97 -0.52 17.49 4.24
N ALA A 98 0.07 16.86 3.23
CA ALA A 98 1.16 15.90 3.46
C ALA A 98 2.39 16.64 4.05
N PRO A 99 3.21 15.97 4.88
CA PRO A 99 4.42 16.54 5.47
C PRO A 99 5.53 16.70 4.42
N ALA A 100 5.51 17.82 3.68
CA ALA A 100 6.42 18.10 2.56
C ALA A 100 7.91 18.15 2.96
N GLU A 101 8.21 18.30 4.23
CA GLU A 101 9.55 18.21 4.81
C GLU A 101 10.07 16.76 4.90
N VAL A 102 9.18 15.75 4.82
CA VAL A 102 9.55 14.32 4.85
C VAL A 102 9.60 13.76 3.43
N TYR A 103 8.58 14.03 2.62
CA TYR A 103 8.53 13.59 1.22
C TYR A 103 7.74 14.57 0.36
N GLN A 104 7.96 14.53 -0.96
CA GLN A 104 7.18 15.34 -1.89
C GLN A 104 5.84 14.65 -2.17
N PRO A 105 4.70 15.31 -1.88
CA PRO A 105 3.39 14.73 -2.17
C PRO A 105 3.23 14.39 -3.66
N VAL A 106 2.65 13.25 -3.95
CA VAL A 106 2.39 12.77 -5.30
C VAL A 106 1.03 13.24 -5.81
N THR A 107 0.08 13.44 -4.89
CA THR A 107 -1.27 13.89 -5.23
C THR A 107 -1.47 15.37 -4.90
N PRO A 108 -2.33 16.09 -5.67
CA PRO A 108 -2.60 17.50 -5.40
C PRO A 108 -3.44 17.66 -4.12
N LEU A 109 -3.17 18.76 -3.40
CA LEU A 109 -4.00 19.22 -2.29
C LEU A 109 -5.04 20.22 -2.84
N ASP A 110 -6.23 19.74 -3.14
CA ASP A 110 -7.39 20.58 -3.45
C ASP A 110 -8.49 20.27 -2.44
N LEU A 111 -8.90 21.28 -1.65
CA LEU A 111 -9.85 21.10 -0.56
C LEU A 111 -11.29 20.97 -1.02
N ASP A 112 -11.61 21.51 -2.19
CA ASP A 112 -12.98 21.62 -2.71
C ASP A 112 -13.24 20.63 -3.85
N GLU A 113 -12.20 20.05 -4.47
CA GLU A 113 -12.34 19.06 -5.55
C GLU A 113 -13.06 17.80 -5.04
N PRO A 114 -14.13 17.35 -5.71
CA PRO A 114 -14.81 16.12 -5.35
C PRO A 114 -13.93 14.88 -5.43
N LEU A 115 -13.86 14.11 -4.35
CA LEU A 115 -13.18 12.81 -4.32
C LEU A 115 -14.01 11.78 -5.11
N MET A 116 -13.48 11.34 -6.24
CA MET A 116 -14.17 10.39 -7.13
C MET A 116 -13.93 8.94 -6.67
N ILE A 117 -14.58 8.53 -5.57
CA ILE A 117 -14.43 7.21 -4.95
C ILE A 117 -15.61 6.31 -5.31
N ASP A 118 -15.36 5.30 -6.14
CA ASP A 118 -16.36 4.29 -6.51
C ASP A 118 -16.34 3.13 -5.49
N PRO A 119 -17.51 2.71 -4.95
CA PRO A 119 -17.54 1.67 -3.91
C PRO A 119 -17.04 0.30 -4.37
N ALA A 120 -17.18 -0.06 -5.65
CA ALA A 120 -16.69 -1.33 -6.17
C ALA A 120 -15.17 -1.30 -6.32
N ALA A 121 -14.62 -0.18 -6.80
CA ALA A 121 -13.19 0.03 -6.90
C ALA A 121 -12.52 0.09 -5.51
N ALA A 122 -13.11 0.79 -4.54
CA ALA A 122 -12.62 0.83 -3.17
C ALA A 122 -12.55 -0.56 -2.54
N ARG A 123 -13.57 -1.41 -2.75
CA ARG A 123 -13.53 -2.81 -2.28
C ARG A 123 -12.42 -3.63 -2.92
N VAL A 124 -12.12 -3.44 -4.21
CA VAL A 124 -11.01 -4.11 -4.88
C VAL A 124 -9.68 -3.70 -4.24
N LEU A 125 -9.46 -2.41 -4.05
CA LEU A 125 -8.23 -1.88 -3.44
C LEU A 125 -8.06 -2.36 -1.99
N ALA A 126 -9.12 -2.31 -1.18
CA ALA A 126 -9.11 -2.82 0.18
C ALA A 126 -8.77 -4.32 0.24
N GLY A 127 -9.40 -5.13 -0.62
CA GLY A 127 -9.11 -6.55 -0.76
C GLY A 127 -7.69 -6.83 -1.19
N TRP A 128 -7.13 -5.99 -2.08
CA TRP A 128 -5.75 -6.09 -2.53
C TRP A 128 -4.75 -5.84 -1.39
N TYR A 129 -4.94 -4.79 -0.60
CA TYR A 129 -4.11 -4.54 0.58
C TYR A 129 -4.21 -5.65 1.62
N GLN A 130 -5.40 -6.24 1.85
CA GLN A 130 -5.55 -7.38 2.74
C GLN A 130 -4.80 -8.62 2.23
N LEU A 131 -4.87 -8.90 0.93
CA LEU A 131 -4.12 -9.98 0.29
C LEU A 131 -2.61 -9.75 0.43
N GLY A 132 -2.13 -8.55 0.11
CA GLY A 132 -0.74 -8.14 0.25
C GLY A 132 -0.23 -8.28 1.68
N ALA A 133 -1.00 -7.77 2.66
CA ALA A 133 -0.66 -7.88 4.07
C ALA A 133 -0.57 -9.33 4.56
N GLN A 134 -1.46 -10.20 4.10
CA GLN A 134 -1.40 -11.62 4.43
C GLN A 134 -0.17 -12.29 3.82
N ALA A 135 0.12 -12.01 2.54
CA ALA A 135 1.26 -12.57 1.83
C ALA A 135 2.60 -12.13 2.47
N LEU A 136 2.76 -10.83 2.71
CA LEU A 136 3.97 -10.25 3.29
C LEU A 136 4.22 -10.77 4.71
N ARG A 137 3.18 -10.85 5.57
CA ARG A 137 3.33 -11.42 6.92
C ARG A 137 3.73 -12.90 6.88
N GLY A 138 3.11 -13.70 6.01
CA GLY A 138 3.47 -15.11 5.86
C GLY A 138 4.91 -15.28 5.38
N PHE A 139 5.29 -14.53 4.35
CA PHE A 139 6.63 -14.57 3.79
C PHE A 139 7.71 -14.08 4.78
N ALA A 140 7.47 -12.97 5.50
CA ALA A 140 8.40 -12.46 6.50
C ALA A 140 8.69 -13.48 7.61
N ALA A 141 7.70 -14.25 8.03
CA ALA A 141 7.86 -15.30 9.03
C ALA A 141 8.75 -16.47 8.55
N GLU A 142 8.89 -16.67 7.24
CA GLU A 142 9.74 -17.71 6.63
C GLU A 142 11.22 -17.29 6.54
N ILE A 143 11.51 -15.97 6.61
CA ILE A 143 12.85 -15.40 6.36
C ILE A 143 13.40 -14.56 7.52
N PRO A 144 13.32 -15.01 8.79
CA PRO A 144 13.76 -14.20 9.94
C PRO A 144 15.23 -13.81 9.89
N ALA A 145 16.08 -14.59 9.21
CA ALA A 145 17.49 -14.29 9.02
C ALA A 145 17.76 -13.03 8.19
N ASP A 146 16.82 -12.63 7.32
CA ASP A 146 16.93 -11.42 6.51
C ASP A 146 16.42 -10.17 7.27
N GLN A 147 16.02 -10.31 8.54
CA GLN A 147 15.52 -9.23 9.40
C GLN A 147 14.40 -8.40 8.74
N PRO A 148 13.28 -9.01 8.33
CA PRO A 148 12.22 -8.31 7.65
C PRO A 148 11.61 -7.21 8.52
N SER A 149 11.39 -6.03 7.91
CA SER A 149 10.67 -4.94 8.56
C SER A 149 9.20 -5.29 8.80
N ALA A 150 8.51 -4.50 9.62
CA ALA A 150 7.05 -4.53 9.65
C ALA A 150 6.46 -4.17 8.28
N ALA A 151 5.33 -4.77 7.94
CA ALA A 151 4.59 -4.37 6.73
C ALA A 151 3.86 -3.06 6.99
N VAL A 152 4.18 -2.02 6.23
CA VAL A 152 3.60 -0.69 6.32
C VAL A 152 3.08 -0.23 4.96
N LEU A 153 2.03 0.60 4.98
CA LEU A 153 1.54 1.28 3.79
C LEU A 153 2.19 2.67 3.76
N TRP A 154 3.04 2.87 2.76
CA TRP A 154 3.77 4.12 2.57
C TRP A 154 2.89 5.13 1.83
N PRO A 155 2.57 6.29 2.42
CA PRO A 155 1.67 7.25 1.80
C PRO A 155 2.22 7.85 0.51
N GLU A 156 3.53 8.07 0.40
CA GLU A 156 4.19 8.64 -0.77
C GLU A 156 4.13 7.76 -2.03
N HIS A 157 4.03 6.45 -1.85
CA HIS A 157 3.91 5.46 -2.93
C HIS A 157 2.53 4.83 -2.99
N PHE A 158 1.76 5.00 -1.93
CA PHE A 158 0.46 4.38 -1.71
C PHE A 158 0.52 2.86 -1.84
N ASP A 159 1.65 2.27 -1.54
CA ASP A 159 1.89 0.83 -1.59
C ASP A 159 2.17 0.25 -0.20
N LEU A 160 1.86 -1.04 -0.05
CA LEU A 160 2.16 -1.82 1.14
C LEU A 160 3.47 -2.57 0.91
N GLY A 161 4.45 -2.42 1.79
CA GLY A 161 5.75 -3.06 1.61
C GLY A 161 6.43 -3.50 2.90
N ILE A 162 7.43 -4.38 2.71
CA ILE A 162 8.47 -4.72 3.68
C ILE A 162 9.83 -4.60 2.99
N THR A 163 10.87 -4.34 3.78
CA THR A 163 12.26 -4.55 3.39
C THR A 163 12.80 -5.74 4.15
N ALA A 164 13.49 -6.65 3.46
CA ALA A 164 14.19 -7.77 4.09
C ALA A 164 15.57 -7.94 3.42
N GLY A 165 16.64 -7.79 4.21
CA GLY A 165 18.00 -7.64 3.68
C GLY A 165 18.09 -6.42 2.75
N THR A 166 18.46 -6.66 1.48
CA THR A 166 18.59 -5.63 0.44
C THR A 166 17.47 -5.70 -0.61
N ILE A 167 16.30 -6.22 -0.24
CA ILE A 167 15.18 -6.43 -1.18
C ILE A 167 13.90 -5.86 -0.58
N ASN A 168 13.19 -5.07 -1.36
CA ASN A 168 11.83 -4.64 -1.08
C ASN A 168 10.82 -5.60 -1.68
N TYR A 169 9.79 -5.93 -0.91
CA TYR A 169 8.65 -6.75 -1.33
C TYR A 169 7.37 -5.99 -1.03
N GLY A 170 6.45 -5.97 -1.97
CA GLY A 170 5.24 -5.20 -1.71
C GLY A 170 4.04 -5.53 -2.58
N ALA A 171 2.96 -4.82 -2.30
CA ALA A 171 1.69 -4.83 -3.01
C ALA A 171 1.25 -3.40 -3.29
N SER A 172 1.37 -2.99 -4.56
CA SER A 172 0.93 -1.69 -5.06
C SER A 172 -0.53 -1.75 -5.52
N PRO A 173 -1.33 -0.71 -5.33
CA PRO A 173 -2.68 -0.60 -5.89
C PRO A 173 -2.67 -0.26 -7.40
N GLY A 174 -1.49 -0.28 -8.01
CA GLY A 174 -1.19 0.24 -9.33
C GLY A 174 -0.68 1.69 -9.30
N ASP A 175 -0.04 2.12 -10.36
CA ASP A 175 0.53 3.46 -10.51
C ASP A 175 0.51 3.92 -11.98
N SER A 176 1.33 4.90 -12.35
CA SER A 176 1.46 5.37 -13.73
C SER A 176 2.23 4.40 -14.63
N TYR A 177 3.09 3.56 -14.06
CA TYR A 177 3.88 2.58 -14.80
C TYR A 177 3.10 1.27 -15.04
N LEU A 178 2.45 0.75 -13.98
CA LEU A 178 1.57 -0.41 -14.03
C LEU A 178 0.18 -0.02 -13.48
N PRO A 179 -0.79 0.30 -14.34
CA PRO A 179 -2.09 0.83 -13.91
C PRO A 179 -2.93 -0.12 -13.05
N ASP A 180 -2.79 -1.43 -13.26
CA ASP A 180 -3.49 -2.45 -12.48
C ASP A 180 -2.74 -2.77 -11.18
N PRO A 181 -3.43 -3.16 -10.10
CA PRO A 181 -2.77 -3.58 -8.87
C PRO A 181 -1.77 -4.72 -9.12
N TYR A 182 -0.61 -4.67 -8.46
CA TYR A 182 0.46 -5.65 -8.62
C TYR A 182 1.21 -5.92 -7.32
N VAL A 183 1.84 -7.08 -7.22
CA VAL A 183 2.87 -7.38 -6.22
C VAL A 183 4.25 -7.25 -6.88
N TYR A 184 5.27 -6.89 -6.08
CA TYR A 184 6.61 -6.67 -6.62
C TYR A 184 7.73 -7.24 -5.73
N VAL A 185 8.88 -7.50 -6.37
CA VAL A 185 10.18 -7.78 -5.75
C VAL A 185 11.17 -6.78 -6.33
N GLY A 186 11.68 -5.89 -5.48
CA GLY A 186 12.58 -4.80 -5.86
C GLY A 186 13.92 -4.88 -5.14
N PRO A 187 14.95 -5.51 -5.72
CA PRO A 187 16.31 -5.45 -5.17
C PRO A 187 16.85 -4.02 -5.19
N HIS A 188 17.55 -3.58 -4.12
CA HIS A 188 18.07 -2.21 -4.01
C HIS A 188 19.08 -1.87 -5.10
N ASP A 189 19.87 -2.84 -5.56
CA ASP A 189 20.85 -2.67 -6.64
C ASP A 189 20.21 -2.87 -8.05
N GLY A 190 18.88 -2.91 -8.13
CA GLY A 190 18.13 -3.22 -9.35
C GLY A 190 18.04 -4.73 -9.64
N PRO A 191 17.33 -5.09 -10.74
CA PRO A 191 17.16 -6.50 -11.09
C PRO A 191 18.51 -7.13 -11.45
N PRO A 192 18.83 -8.33 -10.88
CA PRO A 192 20.04 -9.03 -11.25
C PRO A 192 19.97 -9.51 -12.71
N PRO A 193 21.12 -9.79 -13.35
CA PRO A 193 21.16 -10.46 -14.64
C PRO A 193 20.40 -11.78 -14.58
N GLY A 194 19.61 -12.10 -15.61
CA GLY A 194 18.86 -13.35 -15.62
C GLY A 194 17.66 -13.32 -16.55
N ASP A 195 16.64 -14.08 -16.20
CA ASP A 195 15.44 -14.27 -17.00
C ASP A 195 14.59 -12.98 -17.09
N PRO A 196 14.52 -12.32 -18.27
CA PRO A 196 13.73 -11.10 -18.44
C PRO A 196 12.22 -11.35 -18.36
N ALA A 197 11.76 -12.58 -18.43
CA ALA A 197 10.36 -12.92 -18.19
C ALA A 197 10.01 -12.87 -16.70
N PHE A 198 11.00 -13.00 -15.82
CA PHE A 198 10.84 -12.80 -14.39
C PHE A 198 11.11 -11.33 -14.01
N TRP A 199 12.31 -10.81 -14.33
CA TRP A 199 12.75 -9.44 -14.07
C TRP A 199 12.20 -8.50 -15.15
N ASN A 200 10.91 -8.25 -15.09
CA ASN A 200 10.13 -7.63 -16.17
C ASN A 200 9.84 -6.13 -15.96
N THR A 201 10.46 -5.52 -14.95
CA THR A 201 10.35 -4.09 -14.69
C THR A 201 11.71 -3.47 -14.38
N PRO A 202 11.91 -2.15 -14.58
CA PRO A 202 13.19 -1.49 -14.28
C PRO A 202 13.60 -1.59 -12.80
N PHE A 203 12.63 -1.72 -11.88
CA PHE A 203 12.86 -1.82 -10.44
C PHE A 203 12.97 -3.28 -9.94
N GLY A 204 12.75 -4.27 -10.81
CA GLY A 204 12.77 -5.67 -10.40
C GLY A 204 11.76 -6.54 -11.13
N ALA A 205 10.90 -7.21 -10.40
CA ALA A 205 9.85 -8.07 -10.95
C ALA A 205 8.48 -7.68 -10.42
N ALA A 206 7.44 -7.79 -11.27
CA ALA A 206 6.05 -7.56 -10.88
C ALA A 206 5.12 -8.65 -11.40
N ARG A 207 4.01 -8.88 -10.68
CA ARG A 207 2.88 -9.71 -11.10
C ARG A 207 1.59 -8.98 -10.79
N THR A 208 0.76 -8.79 -11.80
CA THR A 208 -0.50 -8.07 -11.68
C THR A 208 -1.57 -8.88 -10.94
N ILE A 209 -2.63 -8.22 -10.50
CA ILE A 209 -3.81 -8.84 -9.89
C ILE A 209 -4.41 -9.97 -10.74
N HIS A 210 -4.25 -9.93 -12.07
CA HIS A 210 -4.70 -10.98 -12.98
C HIS A 210 -3.86 -12.27 -12.90
N GLN A 211 -2.62 -12.16 -12.40
CA GLN A 211 -1.69 -13.28 -12.22
C GLN A 211 -1.69 -13.82 -10.79
N ILE A 212 -2.19 -13.02 -9.83
CA ILE A 212 -2.22 -13.33 -8.39
C ILE A 212 -3.67 -13.58 -7.97
N GLY A 213 -4.00 -14.82 -7.63
CA GLY A 213 -5.36 -15.17 -7.17
C GLY A 213 -5.52 -15.20 -5.66
N ALA A 214 -4.43 -15.42 -4.92
CA ALA A 214 -4.44 -15.56 -3.46
C ALA A 214 -3.13 -15.09 -2.83
N ALA A 215 -3.13 -14.86 -1.52
CA ALA A 215 -1.92 -14.50 -0.77
C ALA A 215 -0.80 -15.55 -0.90
N ALA A 216 -1.13 -16.82 -1.05
CA ALA A 216 -0.16 -17.88 -1.30
C ALA A 216 0.59 -17.73 -2.63
N ASP A 217 -0.08 -17.25 -3.69
CA ASP A 217 0.57 -16.96 -4.98
C ASP A 217 1.57 -15.81 -4.86
N ALA A 218 1.19 -14.76 -4.15
CA ALA A 218 2.06 -13.60 -3.88
C ALA A 218 3.27 -14.03 -3.04
N ALA A 219 3.09 -14.81 -1.98
CA ALA A 219 4.18 -15.32 -1.17
C ALA A 219 5.11 -16.26 -1.96
N ALA A 220 4.57 -17.07 -2.88
CA ALA A 220 5.37 -17.91 -3.77
C ALA A 220 6.22 -17.07 -4.72
N PHE A 221 5.66 -15.98 -5.26
CA PHE A 221 6.39 -15.04 -6.10
C PHE A 221 7.51 -14.33 -5.32
N PHE A 222 7.28 -13.91 -4.07
CA PHE A 222 8.31 -13.32 -3.21
C PHE A 222 9.46 -14.30 -2.94
N ARG A 223 9.15 -15.58 -2.65
CA ARG A 223 10.18 -16.63 -2.46
C ARG A 223 11.03 -16.85 -3.71
N ASP A 224 10.40 -16.91 -4.90
CA ASP A 224 11.11 -17.08 -6.17
C ASP A 224 12.05 -15.88 -6.43
N GLY A 225 11.56 -14.65 -6.25
CA GLY A 225 12.37 -13.45 -6.40
C GLY A 225 13.57 -13.42 -5.45
N ARG A 226 13.34 -13.72 -4.17
CA ARG A 226 14.43 -13.84 -3.18
C ARG A 226 15.48 -14.86 -3.59
N ALA A 227 15.06 -16.06 -3.97
CA ALA A 227 15.97 -17.13 -4.36
C ALA A 227 16.86 -16.73 -5.54
N ARG A 228 16.31 -16.03 -6.54
CA ARG A 228 17.04 -15.54 -7.71
C ARG A 228 18.10 -14.50 -7.33
N VAL A 229 17.76 -13.53 -6.47
CA VAL A 229 18.72 -12.52 -5.98
C VAL A 229 19.88 -13.18 -5.23
N LEU A 230 19.60 -14.09 -4.31
CA LEU A 230 20.63 -14.79 -3.53
C LEU A 230 21.55 -15.67 -4.40
N THR A 231 21.01 -16.29 -5.45
CA THR A 231 21.81 -17.09 -6.39
C THR A 231 22.78 -16.23 -7.18
N ASP A 232 22.34 -15.04 -7.61
CA ASP A 232 23.22 -14.10 -8.33
C ASP A 232 24.32 -13.55 -7.44
N GLN A 233 24.00 -13.12 -6.20
CA GLN A 233 24.98 -12.66 -5.22
C GLN A 233 26.06 -13.73 -4.92
N ALA A 234 25.64 -14.99 -4.76
CA ALA A 234 26.58 -16.11 -4.54
C ALA A 234 27.48 -16.37 -5.76
N SER A 235 27.00 -16.07 -6.97
CA SER A 235 27.76 -16.21 -8.21
C SER A 235 28.76 -15.06 -8.40
N SER A 236 28.37 -13.84 -8.03
CA SER A 236 29.20 -12.62 -8.14
C SER A 236 30.30 -12.53 -7.10
N GLY A 237 30.07 -13.05 -5.88
CA GLY A 237 31.05 -13.09 -4.80
C GLY A 237 32.18 -14.12 -4.98
N ARG A 238 32.12 -14.95 -6.04
CA ARG A 238 33.15 -15.93 -6.38
C ARG A 238 34.08 -15.48 -7.51
N ARG A 239 33.97 -14.25 -7.97
CA ARG A 239 34.86 -13.64 -8.97
C ARG A 239 35.75 -12.62 -8.31
#